data_e741f1a386fa74118ca3ab314c2b350c
#
_entry.id   e741f1a386fa74118ca3ab314c2b350c
#
_cell.length_a   1.000
_cell.length_b   1.000
_cell.length_c   1.000
_cell.angle_alpha   90.00
_cell.angle_beta   90.00
_cell.angle_gamma   90.00
#
_symmetry.space_group_name_H-M   'P 1'
#
loop_
_entity.id
_entity.type
_entity.pdbx_description
1 polymer ?
#
loop_
_entity_poly.entity_id
_entity_poly.type
_entity_poly.pdbx_seq_one_letter_code
_entity_poly.pdbx_strand_id
1 'polypeptide(L)'
;MLEIRKDPSAFPDIDAEALHRMMDEVSAFGGGPDGSMTRLTLSREDGLARDWLAAWFAQEGLRLEVDAIGNMYGFLDWAGSDAPWIMCGSHLDSQPNGGRFDGAFGVIAACSAIEAIRRRVAETGFTPKCNFVIVNWTNEEGARFQPSLLGSSVNSGEIDLDFALARRDGSGVSVAEALSEIGYAGEAARVVPDALIEIHIEGSAHLEKAGLRIGAFTRFWGAVKYRLAYLGRQAHTGPTPMAERQDALLAAAYLIAELRDMADKAGPDLHTSAARLEVHPNSPNVVPAEAVMFIELRSGSAELLASAEAELKQKIAACAGRANASFEVRSIDRRRAGEFDAGLIDLAEQTAKSLGQTVLRLDTIGGHDAVSMSAVTPAIVIGVPSVGGVIHHPTEFTTPEDRLLGTELLAGMLWRFCVDGNILKN
;
A
#
# COMPACT_ATOMS: atom_id res chain seq x y z
N MET A 1 -24.85 -1.06 35.50
CA MET A 1 -24.69 -1.29 34.04
C MET A 1 -25.20 -0.14 33.15
N LEU A 2 -26.28 0.57 33.51
CA LEU A 2 -26.83 1.70 32.70
C LEU A 2 -25.98 2.99 32.78
N GLU A 3 -25.20 3.22 33.84
CA GLU A 3 -24.33 4.41 33.98
C GLU A 3 -23.04 4.31 33.18
N ILE A 4 -22.45 3.11 33.02
CA ILE A 4 -21.22 2.88 32.24
C ILE A 4 -21.45 3.16 30.72
N ARG A 5 -22.69 2.93 30.23
CA ARG A 5 -23.05 3.21 28.82
C ARG A 5 -23.08 4.71 28.45
N LYS A 6 -23.14 5.61 29.44
CA LYS A 6 -23.19 7.05 29.22
C LYS A 6 -21.86 7.76 29.38
N ASP A 7 -20.79 7.06 29.72
CA ASP A 7 -19.47 7.63 29.88
C ASP A 7 -18.81 7.88 28.51
N PRO A 8 -18.60 9.15 28.10
CA PRO A 8 -17.93 9.47 26.84
C PRO A 8 -16.47 9.02 26.78
N SER A 9 -15.86 8.66 27.93
CA SER A 9 -14.47 8.18 27.97
C SER A 9 -14.34 6.72 27.53
N ALA A 10 -15.43 5.94 27.53
CA ALA A 10 -15.40 4.54 27.08
C ALA A 10 -15.39 4.48 25.54
N PHE A 11 -14.53 3.63 25.01
CA PHE A 11 -14.44 3.41 23.56
C PHE A 11 -15.72 2.77 22.99
N PRO A 12 -16.01 3.00 21.68
CA PRO A 12 -17.09 2.32 21.02
C PRO A 12 -16.88 0.79 20.99
N ASP A 13 -17.94 0.03 21.24
CA ASP A 13 -17.89 -1.44 21.14
C ASP A 13 -18.04 -1.87 19.68
N ILE A 14 -17.16 -2.71 19.18
CA ILE A 14 -17.23 -3.27 17.84
C ILE A 14 -18.17 -4.49 17.81
N ASP A 15 -19.08 -4.53 16.85
CA ASP A 15 -19.86 -5.74 16.55
C ASP A 15 -18.97 -6.73 15.77
N ALA A 16 -18.40 -7.70 16.49
CA ALA A 16 -17.51 -8.70 15.91
C ALA A 16 -18.20 -9.56 14.83
N GLU A 17 -19.49 -9.89 15.01
CA GLU A 17 -20.24 -10.69 14.04
C GLU A 17 -20.48 -9.90 12.75
N ALA A 18 -20.81 -8.60 12.86
CA ALA A 18 -20.96 -7.71 11.71
C ALA A 18 -19.64 -7.52 10.97
N LEU A 19 -18.52 -7.28 11.69
CA LEU A 19 -17.18 -7.16 11.11
C LEU A 19 -16.80 -8.39 10.27
N HIS A 20 -16.99 -9.58 10.84
CA HIS A 20 -16.65 -10.82 10.15
C HIS A 20 -17.58 -11.09 8.96
N ARG A 21 -18.89 -10.84 9.10
CA ARG A 21 -19.86 -10.97 8.01
C ARG A 21 -19.50 -10.03 6.84
N MET A 22 -19.25 -8.75 7.09
CA MET A 22 -18.84 -7.80 6.04
C MET A 22 -17.55 -8.25 5.33
N MET A 23 -16.58 -8.80 6.08
CA MET A 23 -15.36 -9.35 5.52
C MET A 23 -15.63 -10.55 4.60
N ASP A 24 -16.56 -11.43 4.97
CA ASP A 24 -16.97 -12.58 4.16
C ASP A 24 -17.75 -12.14 2.90
N GLU A 25 -18.65 -11.17 3.04
CA GLU A 25 -19.43 -10.61 1.93
C GLU A 25 -18.52 -9.99 0.86
N VAL A 26 -17.60 -9.11 1.25
CA VAL A 26 -16.68 -8.48 0.29
C VAL A 26 -15.69 -9.48 -0.32
N SER A 27 -15.34 -10.52 0.42
CA SER A 27 -14.46 -11.59 -0.08
C SER A 27 -15.12 -12.50 -1.12
N ALA A 28 -16.45 -12.48 -1.25
CA ALA A 28 -17.14 -13.22 -2.31
C ALA A 28 -16.83 -12.66 -3.72
N PHE A 29 -16.46 -11.38 -3.82
CA PHE A 29 -16.11 -10.76 -5.09
C PHE A 29 -14.63 -11.00 -5.42
N GLY A 30 -14.37 -11.98 -6.27
CA GLY A 30 -13.02 -12.41 -6.67
C GLY A 30 -12.44 -13.55 -5.85
N GLY A 31 -13.18 -14.07 -4.84
CA GLY A 31 -12.76 -15.22 -4.03
C GLY A 31 -12.79 -16.53 -4.81
N GLY A 32 -11.70 -17.30 -4.76
CA GLY A 32 -11.58 -18.65 -5.30
C GLY A 32 -12.02 -19.73 -4.31
N PRO A 33 -12.32 -20.95 -4.81
CA PRO A 33 -12.77 -22.07 -3.97
C PRO A 33 -11.68 -22.60 -3.03
N ASP A 34 -10.43 -22.27 -3.28
CA ASP A 34 -9.25 -22.62 -2.48
C ASP A 34 -8.87 -21.56 -1.43
N GLY A 35 -9.71 -20.51 -1.27
CA GLY A 35 -9.45 -19.39 -0.38
C GLY A 35 -8.61 -18.27 -1.00
N SER A 36 -8.17 -18.45 -2.24
CA SER A 36 -7.46 -17.38 -2.97
C SER A 36 -8.35 -16.19 -3.26
N MET A 37 -7.73 -15.03 -3.47
CA MET A 37 -8.38 -13.80 -3.93
C MET A 37 -7.75 -13.35 -5.25
N THR A 38 -8.59 -13.03 -6.23
CA THR A 38 -8.16 -12.32 -7.44
C THR A 38 -9.18 -11.24 -7.77
N ARG A 39 -8.95 -10.05 -7.25
CA ARG A 39 -9.76 -8.85 -7.47
C ARG A 39 -8.85 -7.74 -7.99
N LEU A 40 -8.42 -7.89 -9.24
CA LEU A 40 -7.57 -6.87 -9.86
C LEU A 40 -8.33 -5.54 -9.93
N THR A 41 -7.62 -4.46 -9.68
CA THR A 41 -8.22 -3.12 -9.72
C THR A 41 -8.97 -2.88 -11.03
N LEU A 42 -10.14 -2.24 -10.95
CA LEU A 42 -11.02 -1.92 -12.09
C LEU A 42 -11.40 -3.15 -12.94
N SER A 43 -11.35 -4.35 -12.36
CA SER A 43 -11.97 -5.53 -12.93
C SER A 43 -13.47 -5.55 -12.61
N ARG A 44 -14.20 -6.52 -13.18
CA ARG A 44 -15.60 -6.74 -12.83
C ARG A 44 -15.77 -7.06 -11.34
N GLU A 45 -14.88 -7.85 -10.78
CA GLU A 45 -14.89 -8.25 -9.37
C GLU A 45 -14.65 -7.05 -8.45
N ASP A 46 -13.74 -6.13 -8.83
CA ASP A 46 -13.53 -4.87 -8.12
C ASP A 46 -14.76 -3.96 -8.25
N GLY A 47 -15.38 -3.88 -9.44
CA GLY A 47 -16.64 -3.16 -9.64
C GLY A 47 -17.74 -3.64 -8.68
N LEU A 48 -17.94 -4.97 -8.54
CA LEU A 48 -18.91 -5.54 -7.60
C LEU A 48 -18.58 -5.25 -6.14
N ALA A 49 -17.31 -5.29 -5.74
CA ALA A 49 -16.90 -4.92 -4.39
C ALA A 49 -17.12 -3.43 -4.10
N ARG A 50 -16.91 -2.57 -5.09
CA ARG A 50 -17.23 -1.13 -5.03
C ARG A 50 -18.73 -0.88 -4.91
N ASP A 51 -19.56 -1.61 -5.67
CA ASP A 51 -21.02 -1.54 -5.57
C ASP A 51 -21.50 -1.93 -4.17
N TRP A 52 -20.91 -2.98 -3.58
CA TRP A 52 -21.18 -3.39 -2.21
C TRP A 52 -20.84 -2.25 -1.22
N LEU A 53 -19.66 -1.65 -1.34
CA LEU A 53 -19.24 -0.55 -0.47
C LEU A 53 -20.13 0.70 -0.65
N ALA A 54 -20.49 1.04 -1.88
CA ALA A 54 -21.42 2.13 -2.19
C ALA A 54 -22.80 1.91 -1.56
N ALA A 55 -23.32 0.68 -1.62
CA ALA A 55 -24.57 0.30 -0.97
C ALA A 55 -24.47 0.40 0.55
N TRP A 56 -23.35 -0.02 1.14
CA TRP A 56 -23.09 0.13 2.57
C TRP A 56 -23.03 1.61 2.98
N PHE A 57 -22.35 2.48 2.22
CA PHE A 57 -22.35 3.92 2.48
C PHE A 57 -23.76 4.51 2.46
N ALA A 58 -24.57 4.13 1.48
CA ALA A 58 -25.96 4.59 1.38
C ALA A 58 -26.81 4.11 2.57
N GLN A 59 -26.67 2.85 2.97
CA GLN A 59 -27.37 2.28 4.12
C GLN A 59 -27.01 3.00 5.42
N GLU A 60 -25.73 3.31 5.60
CA GLU A 60 -25.22 4.01 6.79
C GLU A 60 -25.37 5.54 6.68
N GLY A 61 -25.94 6.07 5.61
CA GLY A 61 -26.19 7.49 5.42
C GLY A 61 -24.91 8.31 5.22
N LEU A 62 -23.84 7.70 4.71
CA LEU A 62 -22.65 8.40 4.26
C LEU A 62 -22.86 8.89 2.83
N ARG A 63 -22.38 10.09 2.53
CA ARG A 63 -22.41 10.66 1.18
C ARG A 63 -21.23 10.11 0.36
N LEU A 64 -21.53 9.32 -0.67
CA LEU A 64 -20.52 8.80 -1.59
C LEU A 64 -20.05 9.90 -2.56
N GLU A 65 -18.74 10.04 -2.69
CA GLU A 65 -18.09 10.74 -3.80
C GLU A 65 -17.03 9.83 -4.43
N VAL A 66 -16.83 9.99 -5.73
CA VAL A 66 -15.81 9.26 -6.51
C VAL A 66 -15.02 10.28 -7.31
N ASP A 67 -13.69 10.22 -7.24
CA ASP A 67 -12.82 11.11 -7.99
C ASP A 67 -12.48 10.57 -9.39
N ALA A 68 -11.73 11.36 -10.15
CA ALA A 68 -11.42 11.05 -11.56
C ALA A 68 -10.51 9.81 -11.73
N ILE A 69 -9.77 9.39 -10.70
CA ILE A 69 -8.98 8.14 -10.71
C ILE A 69 -9.77 6.96 -10.11
N GLY A 70 -11.01 7.20 -9.67
CA GLY A 70 -11.89 6.18 -9.14
C GLY A 70 -11.72 5.90 -7.65
N ASN A 71 -11.00 6.72 -6.89
CA ASN A 71 -11.03 6.61 -5.43
C ASN A 71 -12.44 6.87 -4.93
N MET A 72 -12.92 6.05 -3.99
CA MET A 72 -14.23 6.19 -3.39
C MET A 72 -14.12 6.79 -1.99
N TYR A 73 -14.95 7.78 -1.71
CA TYR A 73 -14.99 8.46 -0.41
C TYR A 73 -16.40 8.42 0.16
N GLY A 74 -16.55 7.86 1.35
CA GLY A 74 -17.79 7.90 2.15
C GLY A 74 -17.72 8.98 3.22
N PHE A 75 -18.39 10.09 3.03
CA PHE A 75 -18.36 11.23 3.95
C PHE A 75 -19.44 11.14 5.03
N LEU A 76 -19.05 11.23 6.28
CA LEU A 76 -19.92 11.43 7.44
C LEU A 76 -19.73 12.86 7.99
N ASP A 77 -20.55 13.77 7.49
CA ASP A 77 -20.56 15.20 7.85
C ASP A 77 -21.59 15.44 8.95
N TRP A 78 -21.16 15.48 10.18
CA TRP A 78 -22.02 15.64 11.35
C TRP A 78 -21.56 16.67 12.38
N ALA A 79 -20.31 17.12 12.29
CA ALA A 79 -19.72 18.12 13.20
C ALA A 79 -19.66 19.52 12.58
N GLY A 80 -20.14 19.67 11.33
CA GLY A 80 -20.15 20.91 10.59
C GLY A 80 -18.89 21.19 9.78
N SER A 81 -18.95 22.18 8.90
CA SER A 81 -17.92 22.48 7.89
C SER A 81 -16.54 22.85 8.45
N ASP A 82 -16.51 23.45 9.64
CA ASP A 82 -15.27 23.94 10.27
C ASP A 82 -14.57 22.86 11.12
N ALA A 83 -15.24 21.72 11.32
CA ALA A 83 -14.67 20.60 12.07
C ALA A 83 -13.63 19.85 11.24
N PRO A 84 -12.57 19.30 11.87
CA PRO A 84 -11.56 18.53 11.17
C PRO A 84 -12.14 17.26 10.52
N TRP A 85 -11.58 16.89 9.37
CA TRP A 85 -11.89 15.67 8.66
C TRP A 85 -10.85 14.60 8.95
N ILE A 86 -11.26 13.48 9.50
CA ILE A 86 -10.40 12.34 9.79
C ILE A 86 -10.73 11.23 8.80
N MET A 87 -9.73 10.79 8.05
CA MET A 87 -9.87 9.74 7.05
C MET A 87 -9.39 8.39 7.60
N CYS A 88 -10.09 7.33 7.27
CA CYS A 88 -9.68 5.96 7.51
C CYS A 88 -10.08 5.07 6.34
N GLY A 89 -9.41 3.96 6.14
CA GLY A 89 -9.65 3.03 5.05
C GLY A 89 -8.35 2.46 4.51
N SER A 90 -8.41 1.85 3.34
CA SER A 90 -7.31 1.25 2.60
C SER A 90 -7.76 0.99 1.15
N HIS A 91 -7.53 -0.20 0.59
CA HIS A 91 -7.91 -0.59 -0.76
C HIS A 91 -8.72 -1.89 -0.80
N LEU A 92 -9.47 -2.11 -1.88
CA LEU A 92 -10.19 -3.35 -2.12
C LEU A 92 -9.56 -4.22 -3.20
N ASP A 93 -8.69 -3.68 -4.06
CA ASP A 93 -7.99 -4.47 -5.06
C ASP A 93 -6.96 -5.41 -4.40
N SER A 94 -6.63 -6.50 -5.09
CA SER A 94 -5.73 -7.55 -4.59
C SER A 94 -4.71 -7.97 -5.64
N GLN A 95 -3.65 -8.66 -5.21
CA GLN A 95 -2.78 -9.43 -6.09
C GLN A 95 -3.56 -10.59 -6.74
N PRO A 96 -3.14 -11.06 -7.94
CA PRO A 96 -3.69 -12.28 -8.51
C PRO A 96 -3.31 -13.48 -7.64
N ASN A 97 -4.30 -14.32 -7.34
CA ASN A 97 -4.11 -15.49 -6.47
C ASN A 97 -3.52 -15.13 -5.09
N GLY A 98 -3.91 -13.96 -4.57
CA GLY A 98 -3.49 -13.44 -3.26
C GLY A 98 -4.38 -13.89 -2.11
N GLY A 99 -4.28 -13.19 -0.99
CA GLY A 99 -5.13 -13.35 0.17
C GLY A 99 -6.36 -12.43 0.17
N ARG A 100 -7.23 -12.59 1.14
CA ARG A 100 -8.51 -11.87 1.20
C ARG A 100 -8.54 -10.73 2.21
N PHE A 101 -7.48 -10.57 3.02
CA PHE A 101 -7.44 -9.60 4.10
C PHE A 101 -6.62 -8.36 3.76
N ASP A 102 -5.63 -8.54 2.88
CA ASP A 102 -4.77 -7.47 2.39
C ASP A 102 -5.60 -6.31 1.83
N GLY A 103 -5.40 -5.10 2.36
CA GLY A 103 -6.17 -3.90 2.04
C GLY A 103 -7.65 -3.97 2.43
N ALA A 104 -8.36 -5.01 1.99
CA ALA A 104 -9.79 -5.16 2.23
C ALA A 104 -10.15 -5.12 3.72
N PHE A 105 -9.32 -5.69 4.60
CA PHE A 105 -9.53 -5.57 6.04
C PHE A 105 -9.54 -4.11 6.49
N GLY A 106 -8.65 -3.26 5.96
CA GLY A 106 -8.60 -1.84 6.32
C GLY A 106 -9.88 -1.07 5.98
N VAL A 107 -10.47 -1.36 4.82
CA VAL A 107 -11.76 -0.75 4.42
C VAL A 107 -12.90 -1.25 5.31
N ILE A 108 -12.98 -2.55 5.57
CA ILE A 108 -14.04 -3.15 6.39
C ILE A 108 -13.90 -2.73 7.86
N ALA A 109 -12.69 -2.66 8.39
CA ALA A 109 -12.43 -2.15 9.75
C ALA A 109 -12.86 -0.68 9.88
N ALA A 110 -12.62 0.15 8.87
CA ALA A 110 -13.10 1.54 8.85
C ALA A 110 -14.63 1.62 8.88
N CYS A 111 -15.32 0.81 8.06
CA CYS A 111 -16.78 0.70 8.09
C CYS A 111 -17.28 0.33 9.50
N SER A 112 -16.73 -0.73 10.08
CA SER A 112 -17.15 -1.23 11.40
C SER A 112 -16.86 -0.23 12.52
N ALA A 113 -15.70 0.46 12.47
CA ALA A 113 -15.34 1.50 13.43
C ALA A 113 -16.30 2.70 13.38
N ILE A 114 -16.62 3.18 12.19
CA ILE A 114 -17.56 4.32 12.01
C ILE A 114 -18.97 3.95 12.45
N GLU A 115 -19.45 2.74 12.13
CA GLU A 115 -20.73 2.25 12.62
C GLU A 115 -20.78 2.23 14.16
N ALA A 116 -19.75 1.70 14.81
CA ALA A 116 -19.65 1.65 16.26
C ALA A 116 -19.61 3.05 16.90
N ILE A 117 -18.89 3.98 16.30
CA ILE A 117 -18.84 5.39 16.74
C ILE A 117 -20.21 6.05 16.61
N ARG A 118 -20.92 5.87 15.48
CA ARG A 118 -22.27 6.42 15.28
C ARG A 118 -23.25 5.87 16.32
N ARG A 119 -23.22 4.57 16.56
CA ARG A 119 -24.04 3.93 17.61
C ARG A 119 -23.72 4.54 18.97
N ARG A 120 -22.44 4.71 19.31
CA ARG A 120 -22.00 5.32 20.58
C ARG A 120 -22.48 6.76 20.72
N VAL A 121 -22.38 7.57 19.68
CA VAL A 121 -22.90 8.95 19.65
C VAL A 121 -24.40 8.98 19.89
N ALA A 122 -25.16 8.11 19.22
CA ALA A 122 -26.61 8.02 19.40
C ALA A 122 -27.02 7.58 20.81
N GLU A 123 -26.30 6.65 21.42
CA GLU A 123 -26.56 6.18 22.80
C GLU A 123 -26.24 7.21 23.86
N THR A 124 -25.18 8.01 23.68
CA THR A 124 -24.71 8.97 24.66
C THR A 124 -25.31 10.36 24.50
N GLY A 125 -25.81 10.68 23.29
CA GLY A 125 -26.21 12.04 22.91
C GLY A 125 -25.03 13.02 22.83
N PHE A 126 -23.81 12.50 22.68
CA PHE A 126 -22.59 13.29 22.57
C PHE A 126 -22.57 14.07 21.25
N THR A 127 -22.03 15.28 21.25
CA THR A 127 -21.85 16.08 20.03
C THR A 127 -20.46 15.87 19.47
N PRO A 128 -20.32 15.25 18.27
CA PRO A 128 -19.03 15.03 17.65
C PRO A 128 -18.26 16.32 17.37
N LYS A 129 -16.94 16.27 17.48
CA LYS A 129 -16.04 17.39 17.17
C LYS A 129 -15.22 17.22 15.90
N CYS A 130 -15.41 16.14 15.18
CA CYS A 130 -14.79 15.89 13.87
C CYS A 130 -15.77 15.23 12.91
N ASN A 131 -15.50 15.33 11.64
CA ASN A 131 -16.13 14.61 10.55
C ASN A 131 -15.26 13.43 10.14
N PHE A 132 -15.84 12.41 9.48
CA PHE A 132 -15.10 11.24 9.03
C PHE A 132 -15.22 11.03 7.53
N VAL A 133 -14.15 10.46 6.94
CA VAL A 133 -14.14 9.97 5.56
C VAL A 133 -13.64 8.53 5.57
N ILE A 134 -14.45 7.60 5.06
CA ILE A 134 -13.97 6.26 4.71
C ILE A 134 -13.47 6.31 3.27
N VAL A 135 -12.28 5.77 3.02
CA VAL A 135 -11.70 5.73 1.67
C VAL A 135 -11.45 4.30 1.19
N ASN A 136 -11.70 4.07 -0.10
CA ASN A 136 -11.20 2.94 -0.85
C ASN A 136 -10.33 3.47 -1.99
N TRP A 137 -9.02 3.26 -1.89
CA TRP A 137 -8.05 3.71 -2.88
C TRP A 137 -8.04 2.82 -4.11
N THR A 138 -7.78 3.41 -5.28
CA THR A 138 -7.73 2.70 -6.56
C THR A 138 -6.31 2.26 -6.88
N ASN A 139 -6.12 0.96 -7.20
CA ASN A 139 -4.85 0.38 -7.68
C ASN A 139 -3.69 0.56 -6.69
N GLU A 140 -3.91 0.23 -5.43
CA GLU A 140 -2.84 0.20 -4.43
C GLU A 140 -1.79 -0.82 -4.82
N GLU A 141 -2.21 -2.03 -5.14
CA GLU A 141 -1.39 -3.20 -5.41
C GLU A 141 -0.54 -3.08 -6.69
N GLY A 142 -0.99 -2.30 -7.66
CA GLY A 142 -0.29 -2.18 -8.95
C GLY A 142 -0.27 -3.48 -9.77
N ALA A 143 -1.10 -4.45 -9.43
CA ALA A 143 -1.10 -5.75 -10.09
C ALA A 143 -1.58 -5.67 -11.55
N ARG A 144 -2.57 -4.84 -11.84
CA ARG A 144 -3.09 -4.62 -13.19
C ARG A 144 -2.44 -3.44 -13.89
N PHE A 145 -2.30 -2.31 -13.20
CA PHE A 145 -1.70 -1.09 -13.75
C PHE A 145 -0.50 -0.65 -12.93
N GLN A 146 0.59 -0.28 -13.59
CA GLN A 146 1.78 0.25 -12.93
C GLN A 146 1.84 1.79 -13.04
N PRO A 147 2.28 2.48 -11.98
CA PRO A 147 2.81 1.96 -10.72
C PRO A 147 1.73 1.57 -9.70
N SER A 148 2.12 0.92 -8.60
CA SER A 148 1.30 0.74 -7.40
C SER A 148 1.02 2.07 -6.70
N LEU A 149 0.09 2.10 -5.72
CA LEU A 149 -0.35 3.29 -4.98
C LEU A 149 -0.93 4.38 -5.90
N LEU A 150 -1.54 3.98 -7.01
CA LEU A 150 -1.91 4.94 -8.07
C LEU A 150 -2.94 5.96 -7.59
N GLY A 151 -3.99 5.51 -6.92
CA GLY A 151 -5.08 6.35 -6.44
C GLY A 151 -4.63 7.36 -5.38
N SER A 152 -3.94 6.89 -4.35
CA SER A 152 -3.41 7.75 -3.29
C SER A 152 -2.32 8.71 -3.78
N SER A 153 -1.47 8.26 -4.73
CA SER A 153 -0.43 9.11 -5.32
C SER A 153 -1.02 10.22 -6.20
N VAL A 154 -2.11 9.97 -6.93
CA VAL A 154 -2.84 11.03 -7.64
C VAL A 154 -3.49 11.99 -6.63
N ASN A 155 -4.12 11.45 -5.58
CA ASN A 155 -4.74 12.29 -4.55
C ASN A 155 -3.70 13.11 -3.77
N SER A 156 -2.50 12.59 -3.47
CA SER A 156 -1.42 13.34 -2.83
C SER A 156 -0.76 14.36 -3.79
N GLY A 157 -0.93 14.18 -5.10
CA GLY A 157 -0.28 15.00 -6.14
C GLY A 157 1.13 14.56 -6.49
N GLU A 158 1.56 13.37 -6.04
CA GLU A 158 2.83 12.74 -6.42
C GLU A 158 2.80 12.24 -7.87
N ILE A 159 1.62 11.84 -8.37
CA ILE A 159 1.40 11.39 -9.75
C ILE A 159 0.36 12.27 -10.42
N ASP A 160 0.65 12.67 -11.66
CA ASP A 160 -0.26 13.42 -12.49
C ASP A 160 -1.45 12.55 -12.94
N LEU A 161 -2.67 13.13 -12.93
CA LEU A 161 -3.90 12.40 -13.25
C LEU A 161 -3.90 11.89 -14.70
N ASP A 162 -3.47 12.69 -15.68
CA ASP A 162 -3.47 12.30 -17.09
C ASP A 162 -2.47 11.14 -17.32
N PHE A 163 -1.32 11.20 -16.62
CA PHE A 163 -0.38 10.09 -16.62
C PHE A 163 -1.01 8.83 -16.05
N ALA A 164 -1.72 8.91 -14.94
CA ALA A 164 -2.37 7.77 -14.29
C ALA A 164 -3.46 7.16 -15.17
N LEU A 165 -4.35 7.99 -15.71
CA LEU A 165 -5.44 7.57 -16.61
C LEU A 165 -4.94 6.89 -17.89
N ALA A 166 -3.77 7.29 -18.39
CA ALA A 166 -3.15 6.73 -19.58
C ALA A 166 -2.42 5.40 -19.34
N ARG A 167 -2.24 4.94 -18.07
CA ARG A 167 -1.60 3.63 -17.79
C ARG A 167 -2.40 2.50 -18.41
N ARG A 168 -1.69 1.52 -18.98
CA ARG A 168 -2.30 0.38 -19.68
C ARG A 168 -1.90 -0.93 -19.03
N ASP A 169 -2.85 -1.85 -18.98
CA ASP A 169 -2.61 -3.22 -18.55
C ASP A 169 -1.94 -4.06 -19.66
N GLY A 170 -1.69 -5.35 -19.36
CA GLY A 170 -1.06 -6.28 -20.30
C GLY A 170 -1.88 -6.58 -21.58
N SER A 171 -3.17 -6.27 -21.58
CA SER A 171 -4.06 -6.38 -22.76
C SER A 171 -4.23 -5.07 -23.52
N GLY A 172 -3.63 -3.98 -23.04
CA GLY A 172 -3.65 -2.67 -23.66
C GLY A 172 -4.82 -1.78 -23.24
N VAL A 173 -5.66 -2.21 -22.29
CA VAL A 173 -6.76 -1.41 -21.72
C VAL A 173 -6.17 -0.34 -20.82
N SER A 174 -6.59 0.92 -20.98
CA SER A 174 -6.17 2.00 -20.09
C SER A 174 -6.98 2.05 -18.80
N VAL A 175 -6.44 2.73 -17.77
CA VAL A 175 -7.17 3.03 -16.52
C VAL A 175 -8.46 3.77 -16.83
N ALA A 176 -8.43 4.78 -17.70
CA ALA A 176 -9.63 5.53 -18.09
C ALA A 176 -10.71 4.65 -18.73
N GLU A 177 -10.32 3.74 -19.65
CA GLU A 177 -11.24 2.78 -20.28
C GLU A 177 -11.84 1.83 -19.24
N ALA A 178 -11.02 1.28 -18.33
CA ALA A 178 -11.45 0.36 -17.28
C ALA A 178 -12.39 1.04 -16.25
N LEU A 179 -12.11 2.29 -15.85
CA LEU A 179 -12.99 3.09 -14.98
C LEU A 179 -14.36 3.31 -15.60
N SER A 180 -14.39 3.63 -16.90
CA SER A 180 -15.62 3.82 -17.66
C SER A 180 -16.43 2.52 -17.76
N GLU A 181 -15.75 1.37 -17.96
CA GLU A 181 -16.38 0.06 -18.08
C GLU A 181 -17.12 -0.35 -16.81
N ILE A 182 -16.51 -0.12 -15.64
CA ILE A 182 -17.14 -0.47 -14.34
C ILE A 182 -18.01 0.65 -13.76
N GLY A 183 -18.09 1.83 -14.42
CA GLY A 183 -18.94 2.96 -13.99
C GLY A 183 -18.40 3.77 -12.80
N TYR A 184 -17.09 3.73 -12.54
CA TYR A 184 -16.45 4.44 -11.42
C TYR A 184 -15.51 5.59 -11.85
N ALA A 185 -15.67 6.13 -13.05
CA ALA A 185 -15.06 7.41 -13.45
C ALA A 185 -15.85 8.56 -12.82
N GLY A 186 -15.34 9.14 -11.73
CA GLY A 186 -16.01 10.23 -11.00
C GLY A 186 -15.46 11.62 -11.34
N GLU A 187 -16.01 12.63 -10.67
CA GLU A 187 -15.63 14.05 -10.85
C GLU A 187 -15.34 14.75 -9.52
N ALA A 188 -15.30 14.00 -8.40
CA ALA A 188 -15.03 14.59 -7.09
C ALA A 188 -13.65 15.25 -7.04
N ALA A 189 -13.56 16.30 -6.26
CA ALA A 189 -12.31 16.98 -6.01
C ALA A 189 -11.38 16.10 -5.14
N ARG A 190 -10.09 16.38 -5.23
CA ARG A 190 -9.07 15.82 -4.34
C ARG A 190 -9.45 16.02 -2.86
N VAL A 191 -9.32 14.96 -2.05
CA VAL A 191 -9.64 14.96 -0.62
C VAL A 191 -8.34 14.94 0.19
N VAL A 192 -8.09 15.99 0.95
CA VAL A 192 -6.96 16.08 1.89
C VAL A 192 -7.52 16.24 3.30
N PRO A 193 -7.51 15.17 4.13
CA PRO A 193 -8.01 15.22 5.49
C PRO A 193 -7.03 15.91 6.44
N ASP A 194 -7.48 16.19 7.68
CA ASP A 194 -6.58 16.65 8.77
C ASP A 194 -5.72 15.51 9.34
N ALA A 195 -6.14 14.26 9.20
CA ALA A 195 -5.36 13.06 9.52
C ALA A 195 -5.88 11.85 8.75
N LEU A 196 -4.97 10.88 8.46
CA LEU A 196 -5.29 9.58 7.89
C LEU A 196 -4.80 8.46 8.80
N ILE A 197 -5.68 7.52 9.12
CA ILE A 197 -5.34 6.28 9.84
C ILE A 197 -5.70 5.10 8.96
N GLU A 198 -4.69 4.42 8.47
CA GLU A 198 -4.85 3.16 7.74
C GLU A 198 -4.60 1.98 8.67
N ILE A 199 -5.49 0.99 8.68
CA ILE A 199 -5.22 -0.29 9.35
C ILE A 199 -5.01 -1.36 8.29
N HIS A 200 -4.01 -2.22 8.54
CA HIS A 200 -3.56 -3.21 7.58
C HIS A 200 -3.12 -4.50 8.28
N ILE A 201 -2.97 -5.59 7.54
CA ILE A 201 -2.28 -6.77 8.04
C ILE A 201 -0.77 -6.57 7.93
N GLU A 202 0.01 -7.15 8.85
CA GLU A 202 1.47 -7.10 8.77
C GLU A 202 1.97 -8.01 7.64
N GLY A 203 2.75 -7.45 6.70
CA GLY A 203 3.39 -8.20 5.62
C GLY A 203 4.69 -8.92 6.05
N SER A 204 4.82 -9.22 7.35
CA SER A 204 5.96 -9.92 7.95
C SER A 204 5.53 -10.61 9.24
N ALA A 205 6.42 -11.33 9.90
CA ALA A 205 6.14 -12.07 11.14
C ALA A 205 6.75 -11.41 12.40
N HIS A 206 6.93 -10.08 12.42
CA HIS A 206 7.56 -9.44 13.58
C HIS A 206 6.63 -9.42 14.79
N LEU A 207 5.33 -9.14 14.57
CA LEU A 207 4.33 -9.16 15.65
C LEU A 207 4.21 -10.56 16.26
N GLU A 208 4.07 -11.58 15.43
CA GLU A 208 3.97 -12.97 15.88
C GLU A 208 5.23 -13.39 16.67
N LYS A 209 6.43 -13.09 16.16
CA LYS A 209 7.70 -13.38 16.84
C LYS A 209 7.88 -12.64 18.16
N ALA A 210 7.32 -11.43 18.25
CA ALA A 210 7.34 -10.64 19.48
C ALA A 210 6.25 -11.05 20.47
N GLY A 211 5.29 -11.89 20.08
CA GLY A 211 4.10 -12.22 20.86
C GLY A 211 3.18 -11.01 21.08
N LEU A 212 3.20 -10.06 20.15
CA LEU A 212 2.39 -8.84 20.18
C LEU A 212 1.36 -8.86 19.05
N ARG A 213 0.27 -8.11 19.22
CA ARG A 213 -0.88 -8.15 18.33
C ARG A 213 -1.14 -6.83 17.60
N ILE A 214 -0.44 -5.76 18.00
CA ILE A 214 -0.57 -4.43 17.40
C ILE A 214 0.81 -3.92 17.03
N GLY A 215 0.95 -3.49 15.78
CA GLY A 215 2.09 -2.75 15.26
C GLY A 215 1.72 -1.32 14.89
N ALA A 216 2.60 -0.37 15.15
CA ALA A 216 2.54 0.94 14.54
C ALA A 216 3.74 1.10 13.61
N PHE A 217 3.49 1.30 12.33
CA PHE A 217 4.57 1.60 11.42
C PHE A 217 5.06 3.02 11.68
N THR A 218 6.35 3.16 11.93
CA THR A 218 6.98 4.45 12.28
C THR A 218 7.76 5.01 11.11
N ARG A 219 8.32 4.14 10.27
CA ARG A 219 9.07 4.52 9.07
C ARG A 219 8.59 3.71 7.87
N PHE A 220 8.69 4.30 6.69
CA PHE A 220 8.48 3.63 5.42
C PHE A 220 9.73 3.72 4.55
N TRP A 221 10.05 2.60 3.91
CA TRP A 221 11.22 2.51 3.06
C TRP A 221 10.94 3.10 1.68
N GLY A 222 11.91 3.88 1.22
CA GLY A 222 11.94 4.34 -0.16
C GLY A 222 12.42 3.25 -1.11
N ALA A 223 12.14 3.45 -2.39
CA ALA A 223 12.59 2.57 -3.46
C ALA A 223 13.07 3.36 -4.67
N VAL A 224 14.10 2.84 -5.34
CA VAL A 224 14.51 3.31 -6.67
C VAL A 224 14.53 2.10 -7.59
N LYS A 225 13.71 2.15 -8.65
CA LYS A 225 13.57 1.07 -9.62
C LYS A 225 14.09 1.52 -10.97
N TYR A 226 14.93 0.68 -11.58
CA TYR A 226 15.50 0.91 -12.90
C TYR A 226 15.01 -0.15 -13.88
N ARG A 227 14.59 0.28 -15.06
CA ARG A 227 14.58 -0.57 -16.24
C ARG A 227 15.79 -0.22 -17.07
N LEU A 228 16.81 -1.09 -17.05
CA LEU A 228 18.12 -0.90 -17.66
C LEU A 228 18.29 -1.89 -18.81
N ALA A 229 18.72 -1.43 -19.98
CA ALA A 229 19.16 -2.28 -21.07
C ALA A 229 20.69 -2.19 -21.23
N TYR A 230 21.38 -3.32 -21.19
CA TYR A 230 22.72 -3.43 -21.76
C TYR A 230 22.63 -3.79 -23.22
N LEU A 231 23.42 -3.13 -24.06
CA LEU A 231 23.43 -3.26 -25.49
C LEU A 231 24.82 -3.72 -25.95
N GLY A 232 24.84 -4.86 -26.60
CA GLY A 232 26.02 -5.49 -27.15
C GLY A 232 25.91 -5.72 -28.65
N ARG A 233 26.62 -6.74 -29.14
CA ARG A 233 26.58 -7.15 -30.56
C ARG A 233 26.47 -8.65 -30.67
N GLN A 234 25.46 -9.12 -31.40
CA GLN A 234 25.29 -10.51 -31.71
C GLN A 234 26.53 -11.08 -32.44
N ALA A 235 27.05 -12.19 -31.95
CA ALA A 235 28.19 -12.87 -32.51
C ALA A 235 28.12 -14.38 -32.20
N HIS A 236 28.89 -15.17 -32.90
CA HIS A 236 28.99 -16.61 -32.62
C HIS A 236 29.86 -16.87 -31.39
N THR A 237 29.38 -17.65 -30.43
CA THR A 237 30.06 -17.91 -29.13
C THR A 237 31.40 -18.66 -29.27
N GLY A 238 31.59 -19.50 -30.29
CA GLY A 238 32.82 -20.26 -30.53
C GLY A 238 33.94 -19.40 -31.12
N PRO A 239 33.85 -19.02 -32.42
CA PRO A 239 34.94 -18.38 -33.15
C PRO A 239 35.19 -16.89 -32.77
N THR A 240 34.27 -16.21 -32.09
CA THR A 240 34.48 -14.79 -31.73
C THR A 240 35.43 -14.70 -30.54
N PRO A 241 36.62 -14.07 -30.70
CA PRO A 241 37.57 -13.89 -29.60
C PRO A 241 36.97 -13.13 -28.43
N MET A 242 37.36 -13.45 -27.18
CA MET A 242 36.82 -12.80 -25.99
C MET A 242 37.02 -11.27 -26.01
N ALA A 243 38.17 -10.80 -26.50
CA ALA A 243 38.48 -9.37 -26.57
C ALA A 243 37.59 -8.59 -27.55
N GLU A 244 36.98 -9.26 -28.51
CA GLU A 244 36.11 -8.63 -29.55
C GLU A 244 34.64 -8.70 -29.21
N ARG A 245 34.26 -9.45 -28.16
CA ARG A 245 32.86 -9.58 -27.74
C ARG A 245 32.34 -8.29 -27.15
N GLN A 246 31.11 -7.97 -27.53
CA GLN A 246 30.27 -6.95 -26.89
C GLN A 246 29.09 -7.70 -26.27
N ASP A 247 29.24 -8.11 -25.01
CA ASP A 247 28.35 -9.10 -24.38
C ASP A 247 27.41 -8.44 -23.38
N ALA A 248 26.16 -8.23 -23.81
CA ALA A 248 25.14 -7.61 -22.99
C ALA A 248 24.76 -8.45 -21.75
N LEU A 249 24.72 -9.78 -21.89
CA LEU A 249 24.37 -10.66 -20.77
C LEU A 249 25.51 -10.69 -19.73
N LEU A 250 26.77 -10.68 -20.18
CA LEU A 250 27.92 -10.63 -19.26
C LEU A 250 27.92 -9.33 -18.46
N ALA A 251 27.57 -8.17 -19.08
CA ALA A 251 27.42 -6.90 -18.36
C ALA A 251 26.32 -7.00 -17.29
N ALA A 252 25.18 -7.58 -17.61
CA ALA A 252 24.08 -7.81 -16.68
C ALA A 252 24.48 -8.73 -15.52
N ALA A 253 25.20 -9.83 -15.80
CA ALA A 253 25.68 -10.76 -14.79
C ALA A 253 26.66 -10.08 -13.80
N TYR A 254 27.57 -9.22 -14.29
CA TYR A 254 28.44 -8.43 -13.43
C TYR A 254 27.63 -7.51 -12.52
N LEU A 255 26.63 -6.83 -13.05
CA LEU A 255 25.82 -5.91 -12.24
C LEU A 255 25.01 -6.62 -11.18
N ILE A 256 24.49 -7.83 -11.47
CA ILE A 256 23.76 -8.66 -10.46
C ILE A 256 24.67 -8.96 -9.27
N ALA A 257 25.95 -9.33 -9.53
CA ALA A 257 26.92 -9.57 -8.47
C ALA A 257 27.22 -8.27 -7.66
N GLU A 258 27.43 -7.16 -8.35
CA GLU A 258 27.67 -5.88 -7.71
C GLU A 258 26.49 -5.40 -6.84
N LEU A 259 25.25 -5.66 -7.25
CA LEU A 259 24.05 -5.35 -6.44
C LEU A 259 24.06 -6.12 -5.11
N ARG A 260 24.46 -7.39 -5.15
CA ARG A 260 24.60 -8.18 -3.93
C ARG A 260 25.69 -7.62 -3.01
N ASP A 261 26.87 -7.29 -3.58
CA ASP A 261 27.98 -6.72 -2.82
C ASP A 261 27.61 -5.36 -2.19
N MET A 262 26.78 -4.54 -2.87
CA MET A 262 26.25 -3.29 -2.30
C MET A 262 25.39 -3.57 -1.06
N ALA A 263 24.47 -4.53 -1.12
CA ALA A 263 23.63 -4.88 0.00
C ALA A 263 24.44 -5.45 1.17
N ASP A 264 25.38 -6.37 0.90
CA ASP A 264 26.24 -6.98 1.93
C ASP A 264 27.11 -5.92 2.65
N LYS A 265 27.60 -4.91 1.93
CA LYS A 265 28.37 -3.80 2.47
C LYS A 265 27.53 -2.85 3.32
N ALA A 266 26.32 -2.56 2.90
CA ALA A 266 25.40 -1.67 3.62
C ALA A 266 24.72 -2.33 4.82
N GLY A 267 24.65 -3.68 4.85
CA GLY A 267 23.98 -4.44 5.89
C GLY A 267 22.45 -4.43 5.72
N PRO A 268 21.69 -4.56 6.83
CA PRO A 268 20.23 -4.76 6.76
C PRO A 268 19.44 -3.54 6.27
N ASP A 269 20.07 -2.37 6.21
CA ASP A 269 19.40 -1.11 5.86
C ASP A 269 19.31 -0.86 4.35
N LEU A 270 19.90 -1.73 3.51
CA LEU A 270 19.79 -1.66 2.06
C LEU A 270 19.38 -3.02 1.49
N HIS A 271 18.23 -3.06 0.80
CA HIS A 271 17.83 -4.19 -0.02
C HIS A 271 18.09 -3.88 -1.50
N THR A 272 18.60 -4.87 -2.22
CA THR A 272 18.84 -4.78 -3.67
C THR A 272 18.23 -5.99 -4.36
N SER A 273 17.71 -5.80 -5.56
CA SER A 273 17.23 -6.92 -6.39
C SER A 273 17.44 -6.69 -7.88
N ALA A 274 17.57 -7.79 -8.63
CA ALA A 274 17.45 -7.86 -10.08
C ALA A 274 16.51 -9.03 -10.40
N ALA A 275 15.19 -8.78 -10.18
CA ALA A 275 14.19 -9.84 -10.17
C ALA A 275 13.75 -10.31 -11.56
N ARG A 276 14.02 -9.54 -12.62
CA ARG A 276 13.70 -9.87 -14.00
C ARG A 276 14.86 -9.54 -14.92
N LEU A 277 15.20 -10.49 -15.80
CA LEU A 277 16.21 -10.35 -16.86
C LEU A 277 15.67 -10.93 -18.17
N GLU A 278 15.59 -10.09 -19.20
CA GLU A 278 15.19 -10.46 -20.55
C GLU A 278 16.43 -10.42 -21.45
N VAL A 279 16.67 -11.46 -22.22
CA VAL A 279 17.89 -11.62 -23.03
C VAL A 279 17.51 -11.87 -24.48
N HIS A 280 18.17 -11.17 -25.42
CA HIS A 280 17.96 -11.32 -26.85
C HIS A 280 19.29 -11.50 -27.58
N PRO A 281 19.34 -12.49 -28.49
CA PRO A 281 18.31 -13.43 -28.95
C PRO A 281 18.14 -14.66 -28.05
N ASN A 282 18.76 -14.78 -26.89
CA ASN A 282 18.66 -15.88 -25.92
C ASN A 282 18.85 -17.28 -26.57
N SER A 283 19.96 -17.46 -27.27
CA SER A 283 20.30 -18.67 -27.95
C SER A 283 21.67 -19.21 -27.50
N PRO A 284 21.84 -20.54 -27.29
CA PRO A 284 23.08 -21.10 -26.71
C PRO A 284 24.38 -20.79 -27.49
N ASN A 285 24.28 -20.59 -28.82
CA ASN A 285 25.44 -20.38 -29.69
C ASN A 285 25.66 -18.92 -30.09
N VAL A 286 24.98 -17.97 -29.40
CA VAL A 286 24.99 -16.56 -29.76
C VAL A 286 25.37 -15.72 -28.55
N VAL A 287 26.36 -14.81 -28.72
CA VAL A 287 26.64 -13.73 -27.75
C VAL A 287 25.44 -12.77 -27.79
N PRO A 288 24.73 -12.52 -26.65
CA PRO A 288 23.53 -11.69 -26.65
C PRO A 288 23.79 -10.24 -27.04
N ALA A 289 22.89 -9.70 -27.89
CA ALA A 289 22.94 -8.31 -28.31
C ALA A 289 22.24 -7.39 -27.31
N GLU A 290 21.30 -7.90 -26.50
CA GLU A 290 20.57 -7.10 -25.53
C GLU A 290 20.28 -7.91 -24.27
N ALA A 291 20.38 -7.24 -23.10
CA ALA A 291 19.92 -7.75 -21.81
C ALA A 291 19.19 -6.64 -21.08
N VAL A 292 17.87 -6.80 -20.86
CA VAL A 292 17.04 -5.83 -20.14
C VAL A 292 16.85 -6.31 -18.72
N MET A 293 17.23 -5.49 -17.75
CA MET A 293 17.17 -5.77 -16.32
C MET A 293 16.12 -4.89 -15.62
N PHE A 294 15.44 -5.45 -14.64
CA PHE A 294 14.61 -4.74 -13.68
C PHE A 294 15.30 -4.77 -12.32
N ILE A 295 15.84 -3.61 -11.92
CA ILE A 295 16.66 -3.44 -10.72
C ILE A 295 15.86 -2.64 -9.71
N GLU A 296 15.96 -3.01 -8.44
CA GLU A 296 15.38 -2.24 -7.35
C GLU A 296 16.38 -2.11 -6.20
N LEU A 297 16.45 -0.89 -5.65
CA LEU A 297 17.11 -0.56 -4.39
C LEU A 297 16.03 -0.10 -3.42
N ARG A 298 16.07 -0.57 -2.16
CA ARG A 298 15.18 -0.11 -1.08
C ARG A 298 15.98 0.21 0.18
N SER A 299 15.60 1.30 0.86
CA SER A 299 16.18 1.68 2.16
C SER A 299 15.18 2.50 2.98
N GLY A 300 15.23 2.35 4.31
CA GLY A 300 14.54 3.22 5.25
C GLY A 300 15.23 4.59 5.45
N SER A 301 16.49 4.76 4.96
CA SER A 301 17.21 6.01 4.98
C SER A 301 17.26 6.64 3.59
N ALA A 302 16.77 7.87 3.47
CA ALA A 302 16.80 8.63 2.23
C ALA A 302 18.24 8.91 1.77
N GLU A 303 19.17 9.18 2.72
CA GLU A 303 20.58 9.41 2.43
C GLU A 303 21.26 8.15 1.90
N LEU A 304 21.00 6.99 2.55
CA LEU A 304 21.57 5.73 2.10
C LEU A 304 21.03 5.35 0.72
N LEU A 305 19.72 5.54 0.48
CA LEU A 305 19.10 5.26 -0.81
C LEU A 305 19.70 6.14 -1.93
N ALA A 306 19.88 7.42 -1.67
CA ALA A 306 20.51 8.35 -2.61
C ALA A 306 21.99 8.00 -2.90
N SER A 307 22.75 7.63 -1.84
CA SER A 307 24.13 7.16 -1.98
C SER A 307 24.22 5.86 -2.77
N ALA A 308 23.35 4.90 -2.47
CA ALA A 308 23.28 3.63 -3.19
C ALA A 308 22.87 3.82 -4.67
N GLU A 309 21.96 4.74 -4.98
CA GLU A 309 21.64 5.08 -6.36
C GLU A 309 22.84 5.70 -7.10
N ALA A 310 23.61 6.57 -6.44
CA ALA A 310 24.81 7.13 -7.03
C ALA A 310 25.87 6.05 -7.30
N GLU A 311 26.06 5.10 -6.37
CA GLU A 311 26.95 3.95 -6.55
C GLU A 311 26.43 3.03 -7.68
N LEU A 312 25.14 2.74 -7.76
CA LEU A 312 24.53 1.96 -8.84
C LEU A 312 24.85 2.55 -10.21
N LYS A 313 24.73 3.87 -10.41
CA LYS A 313 25.03 4.52 -11.69
C LYS A 313 26.49 4.31 -12.11
N GLN A 314 27.42 4.35 -11.16
CA GLN A 314 28.85 4.07 -11.44
C GLN A 314 29.05 2.60 -11.82
N LYS A 315 28.42 1.66 -11.09
CA LYS A 315 28.54 0.24 -11.36
C LYS A 315 27.92 -0.14 -12.70
N ILE A 316 26.78 0.46 -13.10
CA ILE A 316 26.18 0.26 -14.43
C ILE A 316 27.21 0.56 -15.54
N ALA A 317 27.86 1.70 -15.47
CA ALA A 317 28.87 2.10 -16.46
C ALA A 317 30.13 1.19 -16.42
N ALA A 318 30.59 0.84 -15.22
CA ALA A 318 31.75 -0.04 -15.05
C ALA A 318 31.49 -1.44 -15.59
N CYS A 319 30.31 -2.03 -15.34
CA CYS A 319 29.93 -3.34 -15.84
C CYS A 319 29.78 -3.35 -17.37
N ALA A 320 29.22 -2.29 -17.96
CA ALA A 320 29.19 -2.12 -19.41
C ALA A 320 30.60 -2.13 -20.01
N GLY A 321 31.53 -1.33 -19.44
CA GLY A 321 32.93 -1.27 -19.88
C GLY A 321 33.64 -2.62 -19.78
N ARG A 322 33.47 -3.37 -18.70
CA ARG A 322 34.05 -4.71 -18.49
C ARG A 322 33.61 -5.73 -19.53
N ALA A 323 32.37 -5.61 -20.04
CA ALA A 323 31.80 -6.50 -21.04
C ALA A 323 31.90 -5.93 -22.47
N ASN A 324 32.56 -4.81 -22.66
CA ASN A 324 32.67 -4.07 -23.91
C ASN A 324 31.28 -3.75 -24.54
N ALA A 325 30.28 -3.53 -23.67
CA ALA A 325 28.91 -3.22 -24.03
C ALA A 325 28.60 -1.72 -23.77
N SER A 326 27.51 -1.23 -24.31
CA SER A 326 26.89 0.05 -23.93
C SER A 326 25.65 -0.19 -23.07
N PHE A 327 25.03 0.89 -22.56
CA PHE A 327 23.80 0.77 -21.79
C PHE A 327 22.85 1.94 -22.06
N GLU A 328 21.57 1.68 -21.78
CA GLU A 328 20.48 2.64 -21.85
C GLU A 328 19.59 2.50 -20.61
N VAL A 329 19.35 3.60 -19.89
CA VAL A 329 18.34 3.63 -18.82
C VAL A 329 16.99 3.96 -19.45
N ARG A 330 16.08 2.98 -19.50
CA ARG A 330 14.76 3.11 -20.15
C ARG A 330 13.74 3.78 -19.28
N SER A 331 13.79 3.54 -17.97
CA SER A 331 12.97 4.23 -17.00
C SER A 331 13.58 4.19 -15.61
N ILE A 332 13.26 5.18 -14.82
CA ILE A 332 13.56 5.21 -13.38
C ILE A 332 12.27 5.59 -12.67
N ASP A 333 11.92 4.78 -11.67
CA ASP A 333 10.79 5.03 -10.80
C ASP A 333 11.28 5.20 -9.36
N ARG A 334 10.71 6.13 -8.60
CA ARG A 334 11.18 6.47 -7.25
C ARG A 334 10.02 6.60 -6.29
N ARG A 335 10.21 6.00 -5.12
CA ARG A 335 9.37 6.21 -3.94
C ARG A 335 10.27 6.78 -2.84
N ARG A 336 9.81 7.82 -2.16
CA ARG A 336 10.56 8.42 -1.04
C ARG A 336 10.61 7.48 0.17
N ALA A 337 11.68 7.55 0.95
CA ALA A 337 11.71 7.07 2.33
C ALA A 337 11.21 8.19 3.26
N GLY A 338 10.69 7.83 4.43
CA GLY A 338 10.25 8.82 5.40
C GLY A 338 9.70 8.21 6.68
N GLU A 339 9.09 9.06 7.48
CA GLU A 339 8.48 8.70 8.76
C GLU A 339 6.99 9.04 8.74
N PHE A 340 6.22 8.25 9.50
CA PHE A 340 4.83 8.56 9.79
C PHE A 340 4.73 9.57 10.93
N ASP A 341 3.54 10.14 11.13
CA ASP A 341 3.31 11.20 12.10
C ASP A 341 3.49 10.73 13.55
N ALA A 342 4.36 11.39 14.30
CA ALA A 342 4.69 11.03 15.68
C ALA A 342 3.47 11.18 16.63
N GLY A 343 2.60 12.17 16.41
CA GLY A 343 1.39 12.38 17.21
C GLY A 343 0.39 11.24 17.03
N LEU A 344 0.25 10.72 15.80
CA LEU A 344 -0.59 9.55 15.52
C LEU A 344 0.01 8.26 16.09
N ILE A 345 1.34 8.13 16.09
CA ILE A 345 2.03 7.00 16.73
C ILE A 345 1.77 7.01 18.24
N ASP A 346 1.94 8.16 18.89
CA ASP A 346 1.66 8.33 20.32
C ASP A 346 0.19 8.07 20.65
N LEU A 347 -0.74 8.51 19.79
CA LEU A 347 -2.17 8.22 19.91
C LEU A 347 -2.46 6.71 19.84
N ALA A 348 -1.83 6.01 18.90
CA ALA A 348 -1.97 4.56 18.78
C ALA A 348 -1.47 3.83 20.03
N GLU A 349 -0.31 4.21 20.57
CA GLU A 349 0.27 3.63 21.78
C GLU A 349 -0.62 3.88 23.02
N GLN A 350 -1.14 5.11 23.18
CA GLN A 350 -2.04 5.44 24.29
C GLN A 350 -3.37 4.70 24.20
N THR A 351 -3.91 4.56 22.98
CA THR A 351 -5.17 3.85 22.75
C THR A 351 -4.99 2.36 23.00
N ALA A 352 -3.93 1.75 22.47
CA ALA A 352 -3.59 0.34 22.70
C ALA A 352 -3.41 0.05 24.20
N LYS A 353 -2.71 0.93 24.93
CA LYS A 353 -2.56 0.79 26.39
C LYS A 353 -3.91 0.81 27.10
N SER A 354 -4.85 1.61 26.66
CA SER A 354 -6.22 1.64 27.23
C SER A 354 -6.99 0.35 26.96
N LEU A 355 -6.65 -0.37 25.89
CA LEU A 355 -7.15 -1.70 25.54
C LEU A 355 -6.34 -2.85 26.20
N GLY A 356 -5.38 -2.53 27.07
CA GLY A 356 -4.51 -3.52 27.72
C GLY A 356 -3.46 -4.14 26.77
N GLN A 357 -3.16 -3.48 25.64
CA GLN A 357 -2.22 -3.93 24.64
C GLN A 357 -0.92 -3.12 24.64
N THR A 358 0.12 -3.73 24.08
CA THR A 358 1.41 -3.09 23.82
C THR A 358 1.61 -3.00 22.31
N VAL A 359 2.08 -1.83 21.84
CA VAL A 359 2.39 -1.59 20.41
C VAL A 359 3.85 -1.95 20.14
N LEU A 360 4.09 -2.66 19.04
CA LEU A 360 5.43 -2.83 18.48
C LEU A 360 5.65 -1.73 17.40
N ARG A 361 6.71 -0.97 17.53
CA ARG A 361 7.13 -0.03 16.47
C ARG A 361 7.80 -0.81 15.35
N LEU A 362 7.34 -0.60 14.12
CA LEU A 362 7.77 -1.33 12.93
C LEU A 362 8.18 -0.37 11.81
N ASP A 363 8.99 -0.87 10.88
CA ASP A 363 9.18 -0.25 9.58
C ASP A 363 8.31 -0.97 8.54
N THR A 364 7.73 -0.24 7.58
CA THR A 364 7.18 -0.87 6.38
C THR A 364 8.16 -0.79 5.21
N ILE A 365 8.42 -1.94 4.59
CA ILE A 365 9.22 -2.05 3.36
C ILE A 365 8.28 -2.07 2.14
N GLY A 366 7.04 -2.51 2.35
CA GLY A 366 5.96 -2.49 1.36
C GLY A 366 5.43 -1.09 1.08
N GLY A 367 4.53 -0.98 0.10
CA GLY A 367 3.72 0.22 -0.10
C GLY A 367 2.50 0.18 0.83
N HIS A 368 1.99 1.35 1.15
CA HIS A 368 0.67 1.57 1.74
C HIS A 368 0.19 2.93 1.24
N ASP A 369 -1.11 3.11 1.11
CA ASP A 369 -1.67 4.39 0.64
C ASP A 369 -1.33 5.55 1.59
N ALA A 370 -1.25 5.28 2.89
CA ALA A 370 -0.80 6.25 3.88
C ALA A 370 0.64 6.76 3.60
N VAL A 371 1.49 6.01 2.89
CA VAL A 371 2.83 6.49 2.48
C VAL A 371 2.71 7.66 1.51
N SER A 372 1.90 7.53 0.45
CA SER A 372 1.66 8.64 -0.49
C SER A 372 0.97 9.80 0.21
N MET A 373 -0.07 9.53 1.00
CA MET A 373 -0.82 10.55 1.71
C MET A 373 -0.02 11.30 2.78
N SER A 374 1.01 10.68 3.38
CA SER A 374 1.89 11.34 4.35
C SER A 374 2.71 12.51 3.76
N ALA A 375 2.67 12.72 2.44
CA ALA A 375 3.21 13.92 1.80
C ALA A 375 2.36 15.18 2.03
N VAL A 376 1.09 15.01 2.35
CA VAL A 376 0.09 16.12 2.37
C VAL A 376 -0.73 16.19 3.65
N THR A 377 -0.69 15.13 4.48
CA THR A 377 -1.43 15.07 5.74
C THR A 377 -0.71 14.20 6.76
N PRO A 378 -0.84 14.45 8.08
CA PRO A 378 -0.45 13.48 9.10
C PRO A 378 -1.08 12.12 8.81
N ALA A 379 -0.26 11.08 8.73
CA ALA A 379 -0.72 9.72 8.39
C ALA A 379 -0.02 8.66 9.25
N ILE A 380 -0.67 7.53 9.44
CA ILE A 380 -0.12 6.34 10.11
C ILE A 380 -0.69 5.07 9.48
N VAL A 381 0.10 4.00 9.52
CA VAL A 381 -0.38 2.63 9.28
C VAL A 381 -0.30 1.84 10.59
N ILE A 382 -1.38 1.18 10.94
CA ILE A 382 -1.47 0.25 12.06
C ILE A 382 -1.46 -1.17 11.49
N GLY A 383 -0.60 -2.04 12.02
CA GLY A 383 -0.50 -3.44 11.62
C GLY A 383 -1.15 -4.39 12.63
N VAL A 384 -1.84 -5.41 12.13
CA VAL A 384 -2.23 -6.59 12.90
C VAL A 384 -1.54 -7.83 12.33
N PRO A 385 -1.34 -8.92 13.10
CA PRO A 385 -0.61 -10.08 12.61
C PRO A 385 -1.28 -10.72 11.39
N SER A 386 -0.46 -11.10 10.39
CA SER A 386 -0.78 -12.16 9.45
C SER A 386 -0.03 -13.41 9.86
N VAL A 387 -0.71 -14.54 9.98
CA VAL A 387 -0.14 -15.81 10.49
C VAL A 387 1.06 -16.23 9.65
N GLY A 388 2.19 -16.44 10.31
CA GLY A 388 3.47 -16.73 9.64
C GLY A 388 4.04 -15.58 8.81
N GLY A 389 3.46 -14.39 8.88
CA GLY A 389 3.83 -13.23 8.05
C GLY A 389 3.47 -13.41 6.57
N VAL A 390 2.51 -14.28 6.27
CA VAL A 390 2.09 -14.57 4.89
C VAL A 390 1.18 -13.47 4.38
N ILE A 391 1.54 -12.87 3.24
CA ILE A 391 0.76 -11.89 2.47
C ILE A 391 0.89 -12.20 0.97
N HIS A 392 -0.04 -11.75 0.13
CA HIS A 392 -0.07 -12.01 -1.33
C HIS A 392 -0.11 -13.51 -1.68
N HIS A 393 -0.77 -14.31 -0.85
CA HIS A 393 -0.83 -15.76 -1.02
C HIS A 393 -2.19 -16.31 -0.58
N PRO A 394 -2.72 -17.39 -1.19
CA PRO A 394 -4.02 -17.97 -0.81
C PRO A 394 -4.14 -18.41 0.65
N THR A 395 -3.00 -18.70 1.31
CA THR A 395 -2.97 -19.09 2.73
C THR A 395 -2.83 -17.92 3.70
N GLU A 396 -2.88 -16.68 3.20
CA GLU A 396 -2.93 -15.48 4.04
C GLU A 396 -4.07 -15.57 5.05
N PHE A 397 -3.75 -15.34 6.29
CA PHE A 397 -4.74 -15.44 7.35
C PHE A 397 -4.44 -14.49 8.51
N THR A 398 -5.44 -13.73 8.89
CA THR A 398 -5.45 -12.94 10.12
C THR A 398 -6.60 -13.43 11.00
N THR A 399 -6.30 -13.74 12.26
CA THR A 399 -7.30 -14.35 13.17
C THR A 399 -8.50 -13.43 13.38
N PRO A 400 -9.71 -13.96 13.63
CA PRO A 400 -10.88 -13.14 13.99
C PRO A 400 -10.58 -12.20 15.15
N GLU A 401 -9.84 -12.68 16.13
CA GLU A 401 -9.47 -11.94 17.34
C GLU A 401 -8.52 -10.78 17.02
N ASP A 402 -7.57 -10.96 16.08
CA ASP A 402 -6.64 -9.90 15.69
C ASP A 402 -7.34 -8.83 14.83
N ARG A 403 -8.25 -9.25 13.95
CA ARG A 403 -9.11 -8.32 13.19
C ARG A 403 -10.01 -7.50 14.11
N LEU A 404 -10.62 -8.13 15.10
CA LEU A 404 -11.45 -7.42 16.08
C LEU A 404 -10.61 -6.42 16.87
N LEU A 405 -9.48 -6.84 17.44
CA LEU A 405 -8.60 -5.98 18.23
C LEU A 405 -8.08 -4.78 17.40
N GLY A 406 -7.66 -5.01 16.16
CA GLY A 406 -7.24 -3.93 15.26
C GLY A 406 -8.36 -2.94 15.00
N THR A 407 -9.59 -3.42 14.79
CA THR A 407 -10.77 -2.57 14.58
C THR A 407 -11.14 -1.79 15.85
N GLU A 408 -11.03 -2.40 17.03
CA GLU A 408 -11.22 -1.73 18.32
C GLU A 408 -10.18 -0.61 18.53
N LEU A 409 -8.93 -0.86 18.15
CA LEU A 409 -7.89 0.17 18.20
C LEU A 409 -8.20 1.32 17.25
N LEU A 410 -8.56 1.04 16.00
CA LEU A 410 -8.96 2.05 15.03
C LEU A 410 -10.13 2.89 15.55
N ALA A 411 -11.18 2.23 16.04
CA ALA A 411 -12.35 2.90 16.62
C ALA A 411 -11.98 3.76 17.82
N GLY A 412 -11.09 3.28 18.68
CA GLY A 412 -10.57 4.04 19.83
C GLY A 412 -9.79 5.28 19.42
N MET A 413 -8.91 5.18 18.41
CA MET A 413 -8.17 6.33 17.87
C MET A 413 -9.12 7.37 17.26
N LEU A 414 -10.05 6.92 16.40
CA LEU A 414 -11.07 7.79 15.79
C LEU A 414 -11.99 8.43 16.83
N TRP A 415 -12.34 7.70 17.89
CA TRP A 415 -13.15 8.21 18.99
C TRP A 415 -12.47 9.35 19.73
N ARG A 416 -11.14 9.30 19.91
CA ARG A 416 -10.38 10.42 20.51
C ARG A 416 -10.54 11.71 19.69
N PHE A 417 -10.45 11.63 18.36
CA PHE A 417 -10.75 12.80 17.50
C PHE A 417 -12.21 13.26 17.65
N CYS A 418 -13.14 12.31 17.74
CA CYS A 418 -14.56 12.62 17.90
C CYS A 418 -14.82 13.39 19.20
N VAL A 419 -14.15 13.03 20.30
CA VAL A 419 -14.32 13.65 21.63
C VAL A 419 -13.52 14.94 21.77
N ASP A 420 -12.26 14.95 21.35
CA ASP A 420 -11.30 16.02 21.65
C ASP A 420 -11.11 17.00 20.48
N GLY A 421 -11.56 16.66 19.28
CA GLY A 421 -11.36 17.44 18.05
C GLY A 421 -9.98 17.19 17.43
N ASN A 422 -9.34 18.22 16.86
CA ASN A 422 -8.03 18.05 16.26
C ASN A 422 -6.92 18.00 17.31
N ILE A 423 -6.58 16.78 17.74
CA ILE A 423 -5.59 16.50 18.79
C ILE A 423 -4.13 16.61 18.32
N LEU A 424 -3.88 16.77 17.01
CA LEU A 424 -2.54 16.87 16.43
C LEU A 424 -2.04 18.32 16.34
N LYS A 425 -2.90 19.32 16.58
CA LYS A 425 -2.57 20.75 16.51
C LYS A 425 -2.15 21.37 17.86
N ASN A 426 -1.97 20.54 18.90
CA ASN A 426 -1.60 21.03 20.24
C ASN A 426 -0.12 20.81 20.55
#